data_5757a428ea4b1be1c3651809007af1ce
#
_entry.id   5757a428ea4b1be1c3651809007af1ce
#
_cell.length_a   1.000
_cell.length_b   1.000
_cell.length_c   1.000
_cell.angle_alpha   90.00
_cell.angle_beta   90.00
_cell.angle_gamma   90.00
#
_symmetry.space_group_name_H-M   'P 1'
#
loop_
_entity.id
_entity.type
_entity.pdbx_description
1 polymer ?
#
loop_
_entity_poly.entity_id
_entity_poly.type
_entity_poly.pdbx_seq_one_letter_code
_entity_poly.pdbx_strand_id
1 'polypeptide(L)'
;MRQDILDYLIAHKGEFVSGQKISELFGISRTAVWKHIRVLKQRGYVIESYTKKGYCLKEAPELIRPEQISDALHTQIMGKKIMYYERVDSTNTVAKKLADQGAADGTVVIAEEQTGGRGRLDRSFMSPFAQGLWFSVIIRPHFLPMEVSKMTLVAAVAITKVLRKAGLIHCAIKWPNDILVHGKKLVGILTELNASVEKINYLVMGIGINITLSRKSLPKDLKKTVTSFAMEDVSVQRNHLLIELLQQLEHYYIVAQEQGFAPILEEWKVLSCTLGQNVQVIASDRTFMGKAVDLDENGNLLVDTGSTIEKVLAGDVHIRPAD
;
A
#
# COMPACT_ATOMS: atom_id res chain seq x y z
N MET A 1 16.24 2.14 -24.45
CA MET A 1 17.40 1.22 -24.25
C MET A 1 17.12 0.08 -23.27
N ARG A 2 16.86 0.32 -21.95
CA ARG A 2 16.58 -0.79 -20.99
C ARG A 2 15.28 -1.51 -21.36
N GLN A 3 14.25 -0.77 -21.73
CA GLN A 3 12.98 -1.34 -22.17
C GLN A 3 13.17 -2.18 -23.43
N ASP A 4 13.90 -1.70 -24.41
CA ASP A 4 14.16 -2.41 -25.67
C ASP A 4 14.85 -3.75 -25.43
N ILE A 5 15.82 -3.78 -24.50
CA ILE A 5 16.49 -5.04 -24.09
C ILE A 5 15.51 -5.97 -23.39
N LEU A 6 14.62 -5.44 -22.54
CA LEU A 6 13.59 -6.22 -21.87
C LEU A 6 12.59 -6.81 -22.87
N ASP A 7 12.09 -6.00 -23.79
CA ASP A 7 11.14 -6.41 -24.83
C ASP A 7 11.76 -7.52 -25.70
N TYR A 8 13.04 -7.38 -26.03
CA TYR A 8 13.77 -8.41 -26.75
C TYR A 8 13.89 -9.71 -25.95
N LEU A 9 14.18 -9.64 -24.64
CA LEU A 9 14.24 -10.82 -23.77
C LEU A 9 12.87 -11.46 -23.56
N ILE A 10 11.79 -10.67 -23.52
CA ILE A 10 10.41 -11.16 -23.45
C ILE A 10 10.02 -11.91 -24.72
N ALA A 11 10.38 -11.36 -25.89
CA ALA A 11 10.12 -12.01 -27.17
C ALA A 11 10.89 -13.34 -27.32
N HIS A 12 12.01 -13.51 -26.60
CA HIS A 12 12.84 -14.72 -26.58
C HIS A 12 12.77 -15.44 -25.21
N LYS A 13 11.62 -15.37 -24.54
CA LYS A 13 11.47 -15.99 -23.21
C LYS A 13 11.72 -17.50 -23.27
N GLY A 14 12.57 -17.99 -22.38
CA GLY A 14 12.99 -19.39 -22.33
C GLY A 14 14.24 -19.72 -23.17
N GLU A 15 14.65 -18.83 -24.08
CA GLU A 15 15.82 -19.01 -24.95
C GLU A 15 17.03 -18.27 -24.38
N PHE A 16 18.24 -18.82 -24.65
CA PHE A 16 19.49 -18.13 -24.34
C PHE A 16 19.91 -17.19 -25.45
N VAL A 17 20.04 -15.91 -25.11
CA VAL A 17 20.54 -14.86 -26.02
C VAL A 17 21.92 -14.42 -25.57
N SER A 18 22.91 -14.44 -26.48
CA SER A 18 24.26 -14.03 -26.12
C SER A 18 24.34 -12.52 -25.83
N GLY A 19 25.16 -12.16 -24.85
CA GLY A 19 25.41 -10.75 -24.55
C GLY A 19 26.04 -9.99 -25.71
N GLN A 20 26.76 -10.68 -26.62
CA GLN A 20 27.30 -10.14 -27.86
C GLN A 20 26.16 -9.74 -28.82
N LYS A 21 25.17 -10.63 -29.03
CA LYS A 21 24.03 -10.37 -29.91
C LYS A 21 23.17 -9.16 -29.40
N ILE A 22 22.98 -9.05 -28.10
CA ILE A 22 22.29 -7.89 -27.50
C ILE A 22 23.11 -6.61 -27.68
N SER A 23 24.44 -6.70 -27.49
CA SER A 23 25.39 -5.59 -27.69
C SER A 23 25.33 -5.05 -29.10
N GLU A 24 25.38 -5.93 -30.10
CA GLU A 24 25.32 -5.59 -31.53
C GLU A 24 23.97 -5.01 -31.92
N LEU A 25 22.88 -5.65 -31.50
CA LEU A 25 21.51 -5.25 -31.84
C LEU A 25 21.20 -3.83 -31.36
N PHE A 26 21.64 -3.48 -30.15
CA PHE A 26 21.34 -2.19 -29.54
C PHE A 26 22.48 -1.17 -29.57
N GLY A 27 23.62 -1.48 -30.20
CA GLY A 27 24.73 -0.57 -30.35
C GLY A 27 25.39 -0.17 -29.02
N ILE A 28 25.44 -1.07 -28.02
CA ILE A 28 25.99 -0.78 -26.69
C ILE A 28 27.09 -1.80 -26.32
N SER A 29 27.93 -1.45 -25.35
CA SER A 29 28.96 -2.39 -24.88
C SER A 29 28.38 -3.58 -24.10
N ARG A 30 29.09 -4.72 -24.12
CA ARG A 30 28.72 -5.89 -23.30
C ARG A 30 28.63 -5.57 -21.80
N THR A 31 29.46 -4.65 -21.31
CA THR A 31 29.38 -4.14 -19.94
C THR A 31 28.10 -3.39 -19.69
N ALA A 32 27.62 -2.60 -20.66
CA ALA A 32 26.33 -1.92 -20.56
C ALA A 32 25.15 -2.93 -20.54
N VAL A 33 25.20 -3.95 -21.40
CA VAL A 33 24.23 -5.07 -21.36
C VAL A 33 24.18 -5.68 -19.96
N TRP A 34 25.34 -6.06 -19.41
CA TRP A 34 25.40 -6.63 -18.05
C TRP A 34 24.79 -5.73 -16.98
N LYS A 35 25.06 -4.40 -17.04
CA LYS A 35 24.43 -3.43 -16.12
C LYS A 35 22.91 -3.43 -16.26
N HIS A 36 22.38 -3.44 -17.47
CA HIS A 36 20.93 -3.50 -17.69
C HIS A 36 20.32 -4.80 -17.16
N ILE A 37 20.93 -5.95 -17.44
CA ILE A 37 20.50 -7.26 -16.91
C ILE A 37 20.50 -7.27 -15.38
N ARG A 38 21.54 -6.71 -14.75
CA ARG A 38 21.60 -6.59 -13.29
C ARG A 38 20.43 -5.80 -12.72
N VAL A 39 20.07 -4.68 -13.34
CA VAL A 39 18.92 -3.87 -12.93
C VAL A 39 17.60 -4.63 -13.13
N LEU A 40 17.43 -5.35 -14.24
CA LEU A 40 16.25 -6.17 -14.47
C LEU A 40 16.11 -7.27 -13.40
N LYS A 41 17.20 -7.94 -13.03
CA LYS A 41 17.20 -8.90 -11.92
C LYS A 41 16.80 -8.27 -10.59
N GLN A 42 17.27 -7.05 -10.29
CA GLN A 42 16.87 -6.30 -9.09
C GLN A 42 15.37 -5.92 -9.10
N ARG A 43 14.78 -5.79 -10.29
CA ARG A 43 13.34 -5.56 -10.52
C ARG A 43 12.50 -6.84 -10.53
N GLY A 44 13.06 -7.97 -10.10
CA GLY A 44 12.31 -9.22 -9.97
C GLY A 44 12.20 -10.06 -11.25
N TYR A 45 12.84 -9.67 -12.36
CA TYR A 45 12.95 -10.53 -13.53
C TYR A 45 13.90 -11.69 -13.24
N VAL A 46 13.43 -12.91 -13.38
CA VAL A 46 14.27 -14.11 -13.22
C VAL A 46 15.05 -14.34 -14.53
N ILE A 47 16.29 -13.87 -14.55
CA ILE A 47 17.18 -13.99 -15.72
C ILE A 47 18.36 -14.88 -15.35
N GLU A 48 18.44 -16.06 -15.98
CA GLU A 48 19.62 -16.91 -15.89
C GLU A 48 20.77 -16.31 -16.70
N SER A 49 21.99 -16.48 -16.22
CA SER A 49 23.20 -15.99 -16.88
C SER A 49 24.27 -17.07 -16.83
N TYR A 50 24.66 -17.57 -17.99
CA TYR A 50 25.70 -18.57 -18.11
C TYR A 50 26.84 -18.06 -19.02
N THR A 51 28.06 -18.29 -18.59
CA THR A 51 29.25 -18.04 -19.40
C THR A 51 29.10 -18.81 -20.71
N LYS A 52 29.34 -18.16 -21.86
CA LYS A 52 29.25 -18.70 -23.23
C LYS A 52 27.82 -18.91 -23.78
N LYS A 53 26.75 -19.01 -22.94
CA LYS A 53 25.37 -19.13 -23.42
C LYS A 53 24.67 -17.78 -23.48
N GLY A 54 24.98 -16.87 -22.53
CA GLY A 54 24.34 -15.54 -22.40
C GLY A 54 23.26 -15.49 -21.36
N TYR A 55 22.14 -14.82 -21.67
CA TYR A 55 21.04 -14.50 -20.78
C TYR A 55 19.76 -15.19 -21.24
N CYS A 56 18.98 -15.71 -20.29
CA CYS A 56 17.68 -16.32 -20.58
C CYS A 56 16.66 -15.80 -19.56
N LEU A 57 15.62 -15.12 -20.05
CA LEU A 57 14.50 -14.72 -19.21
C LEU A 57 13.61 -15.94 -18.91
N LYS A 58 13.49 -16.31 -17.64
CA LYS A 58 12.62 -17.40 -17.18
C LYS A 58 11.26 -16.86 -16.76
N GLU A 59 11.26 -15.84 -15.88
CA GLU A 59 10.05 -15.27 -15.32
C GLU A 59 10.14 -13.75 -15.32
N ALA A 60 9.00 -13.13 -15.53
CA ALA A 60 8.81 -11.69 -15.37
C ALA A 60 7.85 -11.41 -14.19
N PRO A 61 8.08 -10.35 -13.43
CA PRO A 61 7.12 -9.96 -12.40
C PRO A 61 5.79 -9.61 -13.04
N GLU A 62 4.69 -9.85 -12.32
CA GLU A 62 3.39 -9.37 -12.70
C GLU A 62 3.37 -7.84 -12.58
N LEU A 63 3.13 -7.15 -13.68
CA LEU A 63 2.94 -5.70 -13.69
C LEU A 63 1.46 -5.35 -13.64
N ILE A 64 1.16 -4.18 -13.09
CA ILE A 64 -0.19 -3.62 -13.12
C ILE A 64 -0.56 -3.26 -14.56
N ARG A 65 -1.77 -3.65 -14.95
CA ARG A 65 -2.33 -3.41 -16.29
C ARG A 65 -3.62 -2.61 -16.17
N PRO A 66 -3.55 -1.27 -16.28
CA PRO A 66 -4.69 -0.38 -16.09
C PRO A 66 -5.90 -0.76 -16.95
N GLU A 67 -5.68 -1.18 -18.19
CA GLU A 67 -6.74 -1.56 -19.14
C GLU A 67 -7.52 -2.77 -18.59
N GLN A 68 -6.83 -3.82 -18.14
CA GLN A 68 -7.46 -5.02 -17.57
C GLN A 68 -8.22 -4.72 -16.28
N ILE A 69 -7.70 -3.77 -15.48
CA ILE A 69 -8.37 -3.33 -14.24
C ILE A 69 -9.65 -2.58 -14.62
N SER A 70 -9.56 -1.60 -15.53
CA SER A 70 -10.70 -0.78 -15.96
C SER A 70 -11.83 -1.62 -16.54
N ASP A 71 -11.50 -2.65 -17.35
CA ASP A 71 -12.48 -3.54 -17.97
C ASP A 71 -13.22 -4.43 -16.96
N ALA A 72 -12.53 -4.82 -15.87
CA ALA A 72 -13.07 -5.71 -14.84
C ALA A 72 -13.65 -4.98 -13.63
N LEU A 73 -13.50 -3.66 -13.55
CA LEU A 73 -13.88 -2.87 -12.38
C LEU A 73 -15.35 -2.43 -12.46
N HIS A 74 -16.16 -2.89 -11.51
CA HIS A 74 -17.59 -2.56 -11.41
C HIS A 74 -17.87 -1.51 -10.33
N THR A 75 -17.20 -0.36 -10.42
CA THR A 75 -17.35 0.78 -9.51
C THR A 75 -18.08 1.94 -10.21
N GLN A 76 -18.64 2.87 -9.44
CA GLN A 76 -19.24 4.10 -9.95
C GLN A 76 -18.27 5.29 -9.90
N ILE A 77 -17.40 5.31 -8.90
CA ILE A 77 -16.50 6.43 -8.57
C ILE A 77 -15.03 5.97 -8.64
N MET A 78 -14.64 4.99 -7.82
CA MET A 78 -13.23 4.62 -7.64
C MET A 78 -12.67 3.88 -8.85
N GLY A 79 -11.50 4.34 -9.32
CA GLY A 79 -10.79 3.70 -10.43
C GLY A 79 -11.35 4.00 -11.82
N LYS A 80 -12.34 4.89 -11.97
CA LYS A 80 -12.79 5.37 -13.32
C LYS A 80 -11.66 6.04 -14.08
N LYS A 81 -10.70 6.62 -13.38
CA LYS A 81 -9.45 7.10 -13.94
C LYS A 81 -8.29 6.51 -13.19
N ILE A 82 -7.43 5.74 -13.88
CA ILE A 82 -6.22 5.14 -13.33
C ILE A 82 -5.00 5.79 -13.99
N MET A 83 -4.13 6.35 -13.15
CA MET A 83 -2.86 6.95 -13.54
C MET A 83 -1.75 5.99 -13.12
N TYR A 84 -1.20 5.26 -14.08
CA TYR A 84 -0.14 4.29 -13.87
C TYR A 84 1.24 4.88 -14.12
N TYR A 85 2.18 4.56 -13.25
CA TYR A 85 3.58 4.94 -13.35
C TYR A 85 4.49 3.74 -13.08
N GLU A 86 5.55 3.61 -13.85
CA GLU A 86 6.59 2.61 -13.54
C GLU A 86 7.31 2.99 -12.24
N ARG A 87 7.58 4.28 -12.04
CA ARG A 87 8.34 4.79 -10.89
C ARG A 87 7.95 6.23 -10.56
N VAL A 88 7.74 6.49 -9.27
CA VAL A 88 7.50 7.84 -8.73
C VAL A 88 8.30 8.01 -7.43
N ASP A 89 8.34 9.22 -6.89
CA ASP A 89 8.79 9.48 -5.52
C ASP A 89 7.76 8.90 -4.52
N SER A 90 6.50 9.31 -4.67
CA SER A 90 5.37 8.84 -3.86
C SER A 90 4.06 8.98 -4.65
N THR A 91 3.21 7.95 -4.60
CA THR A 91 1.87 8.01 -5.21
C THR A 91 1.01 9.09 -4.56
N ASN A 92 1.17 9.35 -3.25
CA ASN A 92 0.49 10.45 -2.57
C ASN A 92 0.93 11.82 -3.11
N THR A 93 2.23 12.03 -3.37
CA THR A 93 2.74 13.28 -3.95
C THR A 93 2.14 13.54 -5.32
N VAL A 94 2.11 12.50 -6.17
CA VAL A 94 1.50 12.59 -7.50
C VAL A 94 0.00 12.83 -7.39
N ALA A 95 -0.70 12.10 -6.52
CA ALA A 95 -2.14 12.25 -6.31
C ALA A 95 -2.51 13.65 -5.82
N LYS A 96 -1.76 14.22 -4.87
CA LYS A 96 -1.98 15.61 -4.43
C LYS A 96 -1.85 16.60 -5.57
N LYS A 97 -0.79 16.49 -6.37
CA LYS A 97 -0.59 17.35 -7.55
C LYS A 97 -1.74 17.25 -8.55
N LEU A 98 -2.22 16.03 -8.81
CA LEU A 98 -3.37 15.81 -9.71
C LEU A 98 -4.66 16.36 -9.10
N ALA A 99 -4.87 16.21 -7.79
CA ALA A 99 -6.02 16.74 -7.09
C ALA A 99 -6.07 18.27 -7.13
N ASP A 100 -4.92 18.96 -6.96
CA ASP A 100 -4.78 20.40 -7.11
C ASP A 100 -5.09 20.87 -8.55
N GLN A 101 -4.86 20.01 -9.54
CA GLN A 101 -5.20 20.24 -10.95
C GLN A 101 -6.65 19.87 -11.31
N GLY A 102 -7.47 19.52 -10.31
CA GLY A 102 -8.89 19.22 -10.53
C GLY A 102 -9.19 17.77 -10.92
N ALA A 103 -8.28 16.82 -10.65
CA ALA A 103 -8.60 15.39 -10.87
C ALA A 103 -9.89 15.00 -10.13
N ALA A 104 -10.69 14.15 -10.81
CA ALA A 104 -12.00 13.73 -10.32
C ALA A 104 -11.91 12.87 -9.05
N ASP A 105 -13.02 12.83 -8.30
CA ASP A 105 -13.23 11.89 -7.19
C ASP A 105 -12.99 10.45 -7.66
N GLY A 106 -12.40 9.62 -6.82
CA GLY A 106 -12.08 8.25 -7.13
C GLY A 106 -10.91 8.03 -8.12
N THR A 107 -10.20 9.09 -8.54
CA THR A 107 -8.98 8.93 -9.37
C THR A 107 -7.92 8.14 -8.59
N VAL A 108 -7.39 7.07 -9.22
CA VAL A 108 -6.36 6.19 -8.65
C VAL A 108 -5.01 6.52 -9.27
N VAL A 109 -4.00 6.71 -8.44
CA VAL A 109 -2.58 6.79 -8.82
C VAL A 109 -1.89 5.54 -8.34
N ILE A 110 -1.27 4.78 -9.23
CA ILE A 110 -0.55 3.55 -8.89
C ILE A 110 0.85 3.55 -9.49
N ALA A 111 1.81 2.99 -8.77
CA ALA A 111 3.19 2.85 -9.23
C ALA A 111 3.73 1.45 -8.96
N GLU A 112 4.66 0.99 -9.82
CA GLU A 112 5.41 -0.24 -9.57
C GLU A 112 6.48 -0.05 -8.49
N GLU A 113 7.05 1.17 -8.39
CA GLU A 113 8.09 1.52 -7.43
C GLU A 113 7.85 2.92 -6.84
N GLN A 114 8.06 3.08 -5.53
CA GLN A 114 8.21 4.39 -4.92
C GLN A 114 9.64 4.55 -4.38
N THR A 115 10.31 5.62 -4.75
CA THR A 115 11.68 5.93 -4.26
C THR A 115 11.69 6.73 -2.96
N GLY A 116 10.59 7.37 -2.64
CA GLY A 116 10.37 8.17 -1.44
C GLY A 116 9.02 7.83 -0.80
N GLY A 117 8.66 6.53 -0.74
CA GLY A 117 7.44 6.09 -0.07
C GLY A 117 7.40 6.56 1.38
N ARG A 118 6.26 7.12 1.81
CA ARG A 118 6.07 7.74 3.12
C ARG A 118 5.02 7.05 3.95
N GLY A 119 5.26 7.01 5.23
CA GLY A 119 4.30 6.69 6.27
C GLY A 119 4.01 7.93 7.13
N ARG A 120 3.27 7.76 8.21
CA ARG A 120 3.01 8.83 9.20
C ARG A 120 4.32 9.25 9.88
N LEU A 121 4.35 10.53 10.33
CA LEU A 121 5.48 11.12 11.07
C LEU A 121 6.82 10.95 10.32
N ASP A 122 6.80 11.25 9.02
CA ASP A 122 7.96 11.21 8.11
C ASP A 122 8.74 9.87 8.07
N ARG A 123 8.11 8.78 8.50
CA ARG A 123 8.70 7.46 8.36
C ARG A 123 8.72 7.03 6.90
N SER A 124 9.79 6.38 6.50
CA SER A 124 9.87 5.77 5.18
C SER A 124 8.98 4.53 5.08
N PHE A 125 8.39 4.32 3.91
CA PHE A 125 7.69 3.09 3.55
C PHE A 125 8.37 2.45 2.35
N MET A 126 8.97 1.29 2.53
CA MET A 126 9.71 0.58 1.50
C MET A 126 8.76 0.05 0.42
N SER A 127 8.94 0.52 -0.82
CA SER A 127 8.05 0.22 -1.94
C SER A 127 8.85 -0.22 -3.19
N PRO A 128 9.54 -1.37 -3.15
CA PRO A 128 10.37 -1.83 -4.27
C PRO A 128 9.52 -2.23 -5.48
N PHE A 129 10.15 -2.20 -6.65
CA PHE A 129 9.52 -2.47 -7.94
C PHE A 129 8.78 -3.80 -7.98
N ALA A 130 7.50 -3.76 -8.34
CA ALA A 130 6.59 -4.89 -8.55
C ALA A 130 6.46 -5.87 -7.37
N GLN A 131 6.84 -5.48 -6.15
CA GLN A 131 6.77 -6.36 -4.97
C GLN A 131 5.58 -6.07 -4.05
N GLY A 132 4.70 -5.17 -4.43
CA GLY A 132 3.50 -4.84 -3.68
C GLY A 132 2.48 -4.08 -4.50
N LEU A 133 1.44 -3.60 -3.84
CA LEU A 133 0.51 -2.63 -4.39
C LEU A 133 0.78 -1.29 -3.70
N TRP A 134 1.25 -0.32 -4.47
CA TRP A 134 1.56 1.03 -4.03
C TRP A 134 0.64 1.98 -4.77
N PHE A 135 -0.44 2.40 -4.15
CA PHE A 135 -1.43 3.25 -4.82
C PHE A 135 -2.03 4.29 -3.88
N SER A 136 -2.60 5.33 -4.46
CA SER A 136 -3.32 6.38 -3.76
C SER A 136 -4.64 6.66 -4.45
N VAL A 137 -5.69 6.89 -3.69
CA VAL A 137 -7.00 7.29 -4.19
C VAL A 137 -7.26 8.75 -3.81
N ILE A 138 -7.65 9.56 -4.79
CA ILE A 138 -8.12 10.93 -4.56
C ILE A 138 -9.61 10.84 -4.21
N ILE A 139 -10.00 11.41 -3.07
CA ILE A 139 -11.37 11.41 -2.59
C ILE A 139 -11.81 12.85 -2.35
N ARG A 140 -13.03 13.19 -2.79
CA ARG A 140 -13.66 14.51 -2.59
C ARG A 140 -14.96 14.35 -1.80
N PRO A 141 -14.85 14.03 -0.50
CA PRO A 141 -16.01 13.70 0.30
C PRO A 141 -16.82 14.94 0.67
N HIS A 142 -18.11 14.76 0.91
CA HIS A 142 -19.00 15.79 1.44
C HIS A 142 -19.09 15.74 2.97
N PHE A 143 -18.01 15.29 3.65
CA PHE A 143 -17.94 15.24 5.11
C PHE A 143 -17.40 16.55 5.69
N LEU A 144 -17.61 16.72 6.99
CA LEU A 144 -16.95 17.78 7.74
C LEU A 144 -15.46 17.48 7.92
N PRO A 145 -14.57 18.49 7.97
CA PRO A 145 -13.15 18.27 8.14
C PRO A 145 -12.75 17.41 9.34
N MET A 146 -13.52 17.49 10.44
CA MET A 146 -13.30 16.67 11.65
C MET A 146 -13.58 15.17 11.44
N GLU A 147 -14.32 14.80 10.41
CA GLU A 147 -14.71 13.42 10.12
C GLU A 147 -13.68 12.67 9.25
N VAL A 148 -12.79 13.40 8.62
CA VAL A 148 -11.82 12.84 7.65
C VAL A 148 -10.88 11.82 8.27
N SER A 149 -10.53 11.98 9.54
CA SER A 149 -9.69 11.01 10.26
C SER A 149 -10.29 9.59 10.25
N LYS A 150 -11.63 9.49 10.24
CA LYS A 150 -12.39 8.24 10.18
C LYS A 150 -12.19 7.51 8.82
N MET A 151 -11.87 8.24 7.74
CA MET A 151 -11.61 7.63 6.42
C MET A 151 -10.44 6.65 6.42
N THR A 152 -9.45 6.85 7.29
CA THR A 152 -8.38 5.86 7.50
C THR A 152 -8.93 4.55 8.08
N LEU A 153 -9.88 4.64 9.01
CA LEU A 153 -10.53 3.47 9.62
C LEU A 153 -11.46 2.77 8.62
N VAL A 154 -12.18 3.54 7.80
CA VAL A 154 -13.00 3.02 6.68
C VAL A 154 -12.13 2.18 5.73
N ALA A 155 -11.00 2.72 5.30
CA ALA A 155 -10.07 1.99 4.43
C ALA A 155 -9.52 0.74 5.12
N ALA A 156 -9.18 0.81 6.41
CA ALA A 156 -8.65 -0.33 7.14
C ALA A 156 -9.67 -1.49 7.19
N VAL A 157 -10.96 -1.20 7.42
CA VAL A 157 -12.04 -2.20 7.38
C VAL A 157 -12.16 -2.82 5.99
N ALA A 158 -12.29 -1.98 4.95
CA ALA A 158 -12.43 -2.42 3.56
C ALA A 158 -11.28 -3.35 3.15
N ILE A 159 -10.04 -2.92 3.39
CA ILE A 159 -8.84 -3.68 3.05
C ILE A 159 -8.77 -4.98 3.84
N THR A 160 -8.99 -4.96 5.15
CA THR A 160 -8.93 -6.16 5.99
C THR A 160 -9.89 -7.25 5.53
N LYS A 161 -11.11 -6.88 5.12
CA LYS A 161 -12.10 -7.84 4.58
C LYS A 161 -11.63 -8.49 3.28
N VAL A 162 -11.06 -7.70 2.37
CA VAL A 162 -10.49 -8.23 1.11
C VAL A 162 -9.31 -9.17 1.40
N LEU A 163 -8.42 -8.77 2.31
CA LEU A 163 -7.25 -9.60 2.67
C LEU A 163 -7.66 -10.92 3.31
N ARG A 164 -8.68 -10.93 4.18
CA ARG A 164 -9.21 -12.17 4.77
C ARG A 164 -9.82 -13.08 3.72
N LYS A 165 -10.57 -12.52 2.77
CA LYS A 165 -11.13 -13.26 1.62
C LYS A 165 -10.02 -13.82 0.73
N ALA A 166 -8.91 -13.12 0.58
CA ALA A 166 -7.73 -13.56 -0.19
C ALA A 166 -6.87 -14.61 0.54
N GLY A 167 -7.29 -15.10 1.71
CA GLY A 167 -6.62 -16.18 2.46
C GLY A 167 -5.85 -15.74 3.71
N LEU A 168 -5.71 -14.45 3.97
CA LEU A 168 -5.05 -13.93 5.17
C LEU A 168 -6.04 -13.79 6.34
N ILE A 169 -6.63 -14.89 6.77
CA ILE A 169 -7.71 -14.93 7.77
C ILE A 169 -7.33 -14.32 9.14
N HIS A 170 -6.04 -14.31 9.49
CA HIS A 170 -5.51 -13.77 10.75
C HIS A 170 -5.09 -12.30 10.66
N CYS A 171 -5.36 -11.61 9.53
CA CYS A 171 -5.06 -10.19 9.46
C CYS A 171 -6.03 -9.40 10.36
N ALA A 172 -5.48 -8.37 11.02
CA ALA A 172 -6.21 -7.53 11.96
C ALA A 172 -5.69 -6.09 11.93
N ILE A 173 -6.56 -5.16 12.31
CA ILE A 173 -6.28 -3.73 12.25
C ILE A 173 -5.54 -3.29 13.53
N LYS A 174 -4.36 -2.72 13.35
CA LYS A 174 -3.65 -1.98 14.39
C LYS A 174 -3.95 -0.49 14.25
N TRP A 175 -4.60 0.08 15.25
CA TRP A 175 -4.90 1.51 15.28
C TRP A 175 -3.62 2.35 15.17
N PRO A 176 -3.64 3.45 14.42
CA PRO A 176 -4.80 3.95 13.66
C PRO A 176 -4.82 3.50 12.19
N ASN A 177 -3.76 2.94 11.61
CA ASN A 177 -3.56 2.95 10.16
C ASN A 177 -2.78 1.76 9.59
N ASP A 178 -2.52 0.73 10.39
CA ASP A 178 -1.76 -0.44 9.95
C ASP A 178 -2.65 -1.69 9.95
N ILE A 179 -2.40 -2.62 9.04
CA ILE A 179 -2.98 -3.97 9.10
C ILE A 179 -1.83 -4.95 9.30
N LEU A 180 -1.97 -5.80 10.30
CA LEU A 180 -0.97 -6.78 10.70
C LEU A 180 -1.43 -8.19 10.39
N VAL A 181 -0.47 -9.08 10.16
CA VAL A 181 -0.65 -10.54 10.19
C VAL A 181 0.38 -11.09 11.16
N HIS A 182 -0.07 -11.87 12.14
CA HIS A 182 0.79 -12.41 13.20
C HIS A 182 1.70 -11.34 13.85
N GLY A 183 1.12 -10.15 14.13
CA GLY A 183 1.83 -9.03 14.75
C GLY A 183 2.79 -8.26 13.83
N LYS A 184 2.93 -8.63 12.56
CA LYS A 184 3.81 -7.98 11.58
C LYS A 184 3.03 -7.18 10.56
N LYS A 185 3.54 -6.02 10.19
CA LYS A 185 2.89 -5.10 9.25
C LYS A 185 2.87 -5.66 7.83
N LEU A 186 1.66 -5.82 7.31
CA LEU A 186 1.38 -6.16 5.92
C LEU A 186 0.99 -4.92 5.11
N VAL A 187 0.15 -4.05 5.71
CA VAL A 187 -0.39 -2.85 5.06
C VAL A 187 -0.11 -1.62 5.89
N GLY A 188 0.20 -0.52 5.22
CA GLY A 188 0.20 0.83 5.77
C GLY A 188 -0.75 1.72 4.99
N ILE A 189 -1.55 2.51 5.70
CA ILE A 189 -2.47 3.49 5.13
C ILE A 189 -2.00 4.88 5.55
N LEU A 190 -1.89 5.80 4.60
CA LEU A 190 -1.50 7.20 4.85
C LEU A 190 -2.53 8.13 4.23
N THR A 191 -3.34 8.74 5.06
CA THR A 191 -4.35 9.71 4.64
C THR A 191 -3.80 11.13 4.81
N GLU A 192 -3.81 11.91 3.73
CA GLU A 192 -3.39 13.32 3.73
C GLU A 192 -4.55 14.20 3.25
N LEU A 193 -4.85 15.23 4.04
CA LEU A 193 -5.99 16.13 3.84
C LEU A 193 -5.53 17.47 3.26
N ASN A 194 -6.29 17.97 2.29
CA ASN A 194 -6.29 19.37 1.90
C ASN A 194 -7.68 19.95 2.17
N ALA A 195 -7.78 20.85 3.14
CA ALA A 195 -9.02 21.47 3.56
C ALA A 195 -8.83 22.92 3.95
N SER A 196 -9.90 23.73 3.78
CA SER A 196 -10.07 25.00 4.47
C SER A 196 -10.85 24.77 5.77
N VAL A 197 -11.08 25.86 6.53
CA VAL A 197 -11.87 25.79 7.76
C VAL A 197 -13.31 25.27 7.49
N GLU A 198 -13.85 25.62 6.33
CA GLU A 198 -15.26 25.38 5.99
C GLU A 198 -15.48 24.12 5.14
N LYS A 199 -14.46 23.65 4.40
CA LYS A 199 -14.64 22.54 3.46
C LYS A 199 -13.38 21.74 3.21
N ILE A 200 -13.58 20.47 2.86
CA ILE A 200 -12.56 19.58 2.33
C ILE A 200 -12.42 19.85 0.82
N ASN A 201 -11.22 20.20 0.38
CA ASN A 201 -10.92 20.29 -1.06
C ASN A 201 -10.72 18.89 -1.64
N TYR A 202 -9.92 18.08 -0.97
CA TYR A 202 -9.71 16.66 -1.27
C TYR A 202 -8.98 15.95 -0.12
N LEU A 203 -9.07 14.65 -0.17
CA LEU A 203 -8.34 13.71 0.65
C LEU A 203 -7.53 12.80 -0.28
N VAL A 204 -6.27 12.55 0.03
CA VAL A 204 -5.46 11.54 -0.64
C VAL A 204 -5.25 10.38 0.33
N MET A 205 -5.75 9.21 -0.05
CA MET A 205 -5.61 7.98 0.72
C MET A 205 -4.55 7.09 0.07
N GLY A 206 -3.33 7.11 0.61
CA GLY A 206 -2.23 6.24 0.18
C GLY A 206 -2.32 4.88 0.86
N ILE A 207 -2.17 3.84 0.08
CA ILE A 207 -2.25 2.45 0.52
C ILE A 207 -1.03 1.69 -0.01
N GLY A 208 -0.27 1.11 0.91
CA GLY A 208 0.86 0.24 0.58
C GLY A 208 0.64 -1.16 1.12
N ILE A 209 0.61 -2.17 0.23
CA ILE A 209 0.39 -3.58 0.58
C ILE A 209 1.59 -4.41 0.10
N ASN A 210 2.22 -5.14 1.00
CA ASN A 210 3.35 -6.00 0.72
C ASN A 210 2.87 -7.33 0.10
N ILE A 211 3.26 -7.64 -1.14
CA ILE A 211 2.82 -8.87 -1.84
C ILE A 211 3.94 -9.90 -1.90
N THR A 212 5.00 -9.63 -2.64
CA THR A 212 6.09 -10.59 -2.92
C THR A 212 7.40 -10.26 -2.21
N LEU A 213 7.39 -9.33 -1.23
CA LEU A 213 8.56 -9.06 -0.42
C LEU A 213 9.07 -10.35 0.24
N SER A 214 10.38 -10.56 0.20
CA SER A 214 11.01 -11.70 0.87
C SER A 214 11.79 -11.25 2.11
N ARG A 215 11.89 -12.11 3.12
CA ARG A 215 12.67 -11.83 4.32
C ARG A 215 14.15 -11.50 4.00
N LYS A 216 14.67 -12.03 2.88
CA LYS A 216 16.05 -11.78 2.44
C LYS A 216 16.26 -10.36 1.93
N SER A 217 15.24 -9.77 1.28
CA SER A 217 15.29 -8.40 0.72
C SER A 217 15.05 -7.31 1.76
N LEU A 218 14.53 -7.65 2.93
CA LEU A 218 14.24 -6.69 3.99
C LEU A 218 15.51 -6.23 4.73
N PRO A 219 15.63 -4.91 5.05
CA PRO A 219 16.56 -4.40 6.02
C PRO A 219 16.45 -5.11 7.38
N LYS A 220 17.54 -5.16 8.15
CA LYS A 220 17.59 -5.92 9.41
C LYS A 220 16.52 -5.50 10.43
N ASP A 221 16.27 -4.22 10.53
CA ASP A 221 15.27 -3.59 11.41
C ASP A 221 13.83 -3.94 11.05
N LEU A 222 13.55 -4.14 9.76
CA LEU A 222 12.21 -4.48 9.27
C LEU A 222 11.89 -5.99 9.30
N LYS A 223 12.90 -6.87 9.40
CA LYS A 223 12.70 -8.34 9.36
C LYS A 223 11.77 -8.89 10.45
N LYS A 224 11.70 -8.21 11.60
CA LYS A 224 10.87 -8.63 12.73
C LYS A 224 9.46 -8.01 12.71
N THR A 225 9.29 -6.90 12.02
CA THR A 225 8.08 -6.05 12.10
C THR A 225 7.26 -6.02 10.82
N VAL A 226 7.80 -6.51 9.70
CA VAL A 226 7.14 -6.48 8.39
C VAL A 226 6.89 -7.90 7.88
N THR A 227 5.78 -8.10 7.20
CA THR A 227 5.43 -9.31 6.46
C THR A 227 4.88 -8.99 5.08
N SER A 228 4.61 -10.00 4.28
CA SER A 228 4.00 -9.94 2.95
C SER A 228 3.15 -11.18 2.71
N PHE A 229 2.30 -11.16 1.69
CA PHE A 229 1.56 -12.34 1.26
C PHE A 229 2.49 -13.55 1.03
N ALA A 230 3.60 -13.35 0.32
CA ALA A 230 4.57 -14.42 0.07
C ALA A 230 5.25 -14.96 1.34
N MET A 231 5.43 -14.14 2.38
CA MET A 231 5.97 -14.57 3.67
C MET A 231 4.95 -15.28 4.56
N GLU A 232 3.67 -15.14 4.25
CA GLU A 232 2.54 -15.84 4.89
C GLU A 232 2.06 -17.03 4.03
N ASP A 233 2.86 -17.44 3.03
CA ASP A 233 2.58 -18.57 2.12
C ASP A 233 1.25 -18.45 1.35
N VAL A 234 0.78 -17.22 1.11
CA VAL A 234 -0.41 -16.89 0.32
C VAL A 234 0.00 -16.28 -1.01
N SER A 235 -0.56 -16.79 -2.10
CA SER A 235 -0.35 -16.26 -3.45
C SER A 235 -1.57 -15.50 -3.94
N VAL A 236 -1.36 -14.30 -4.47
CA VAL A 236 -2.43 -13.47 -5.05
C VAL A 236 -1.95 -12.83 -6.35
N GLN A 237 -2.88 -12.60 -7.26
CA GLN A 237 -2.64 -11.80 -8.46
C GLN A 237 -2.87 -10.31 -8.13
N ARG A 238 -1.86 -9.47 -8.37
CA ARG A 238 -1.87 -8.05 -7.99
C ARG A 238 -3.02 -7.28 -8.66
N ASN A 239 -3.28 -7.53 -9.94
CA ASN A 239 -4.36 -6.87 -10.67
C ASN A 239 -5.74 -7.25 -10.10
N HIS A 240 -5.97 -8.53 -9.82
CA HIS A 240 -7.23 -9.00 -9.22
C HIS A 240 -7.44 -8.45 -7.82
N LEU A 241 -6.40 -8.49 -6.99
CA LEU A 241 -6.46 -7.93 -5.63
C LEU A 241 -6.79 -6.43 -5.66
N LEU A 242 -6.20 -5.66 -6.58
CA LEU A 242 -6.49 -4.23 -6.72
C LEU A 242 -7.95 -3.97 -7.10
N ILE A 243 -8.52 -4.78 -8.01
CA ILE A 243 -9.93 -4.67 -8.40
C ILE A 243 -10.83 -4.89 -7.17
N GLU A 244 -10.61 -5.96 -6.42
CA GLU A 244 -11.40 -6.24 -5.20
C GLU A 244 -11.24 -5.14 -4.15
N LEU A 245 -10.03 -4.60 -3.98
CA LEU A 245 -9.76 -3.48 -3.05
C LEU A 245 -10.53 -2.21 -3.45
N LEU A 246 -10.50 -1.82 -4.72
CA LEU A 246 -11.19 -0.63 -5.20
C LEU A 246 -12.72 -0.77 -5.07
N GLN A 247 -13.28 -1.93 -5.38
CA GLN A 247 -14.70 -2.21 -5.20
C GLN A 247 -15.10 -2.15 -3.72
N GLN A 248 -14.30 -2.72 -2.84
CA GLN A 248 -14.61 -2.74 -1.41
C GLN A 248 -14.40 -1.35 -0.77
N LEU A 249 -13.39 -0.60 -1.18
CA LEU A 249 -13.17 0.79 -0.77
C LEU A 249 -14.36 1.68 -1.16
N GLU A 250 -14.86 1.55 -2.40
CA GLU A 250 -16.05 2.27 -2.85
C GLU A 250 -17.28 1.90 -2.02
N HIS A 251 -17.51 0.61 -1.78
CA HIS A 251 -18.63 0.15 -0.97
C HIS A 251 -18.64 0.84 0.41
N TYR A 252 -17.52 0.81 1.13
CA TYR A 252 -17.46 1.44 2.46
C TYR A 252 -17.45 2.97 2.40
N TYR A 253 -16.96 3.57 1.32
CA TYR A 253 -17.07 5.00 1.09
C TYR A 253 -18.54 5.43 0.93
N ILE A 254 -19.31 4.69 0.16
CA ILE A 254 -20.76 4.93 -0.02
C ILE A 254 -21.52 4.71 1.32
N VAL A 255 -21.23 3.62 2.04
CA VAL A 255 -21.82 3.39 3.38
C VAL A 255 -21.53 4.56 4.32
N ALA A 256 -20.29 5.08 4.32
CA ALA A 256 -19.94 6.23 5.15
C ALA A 256 -20.72 7.49 4.75
N GLN A 257 -20.99 7.70 3.47
CA GLN A 257 -21.75 8.84 2.96
C GLN A 257 -23.26 8.74 3.28
N GLU A 258 -23.84 7.55 3.15
CA GLU A 258 -25.29 7.35 3.25
C GLU A 258 -25.75 7.03 4.68
N GLN A 259 -24.94 6.27 5.44
CA GLN A 259 -25.32 5.74 6.76
C GLN A 259 -24.45 6.31 7.89
N GLY A 260 -23.42 7.11 7.53
CA GLY A 260 -22.44 7.61 8.48
C GLY A 260 -21.40 6.55 8.88
N PHE A 261 -20.58 6.88 9.85
CA PHE A 261 -19.44 6.07 10.24
C PHE A 261 -19.72 4.99 11.28
N ALA A 262 -20.83 5.11 12.03
CA ALA A 262 -21.11 4.23 13.16
C ALA A 262 -21.05 2.72 12.82
N PRO A 263 -21.71 2.21 11.75
CA PRO A 263 -21.65 0.79 11.42
C PRO A 263 -20.23 0.34 11.06
N ILE A 264 -19.43 1.21 10.45
CA ILE A 264 -18.05 0.90 10.07
C ILE A 264 -17.14 0.85 11.30
N LEU A 265 -17.33 1.73 12.26
CA LEU A 265 -16.59 1.72 13.53
C LEU A 265 -16.86 0.45 14.34
N GLU A 266 -18.11 -0.05 14.35
CA GLU A 266 -18.41 -1.34 14.99
C GLU A 266 -17.71 -2.52 14.29
N GLU A 267 -17.70 -2.55 12.95
CA GLU A 267 -16.91 -3.56 12.21
C GLU A 267 -15.42 -3.43 12.49
N TRP A 268 -14.91 -2.21 12.58
CA TRP A 268 -13.51 -1.95 12.90
C TRP A 268 -13.12 -2.54 14.25
N LYS A 269 -13.99 -2.37 15.29
CA LYS A 269 -13.77 -2.92 16.63
C LYS A 269 -13.58 -4.45 16.58
N VAL A 270 -14.42 -5.13 15.82
CA VAL A 270 -14.33 -6.59 15.63
C VAL A 270 -13.05 -7.01 14.91
N LEU A 271 -12.52 -6.18 14.01
CA LEU A 271 -11.32 -6.47 13.23
C LEU A 271 -10.03 -6.00 13.92
N SER A 272 -10.14 -5.34 15.06
CA SER A 272 -9.00 -4.72 15.77
C SER A 272 -8.14 -5.75 16.50
N CYS A 273 -6.81 -5.57 16.41
CA CYS A 273 -5.85 -6.22 17.31
C CYS A 273 -5.28 -5.23 18.35
N THR A 274 -5.82 -4.03 18.43
CA THR A 274 -5.40 -3.01 19.42
C THR A 274 -6.29 -3.04 20.64
N LEU A 275 -7.60 -3.18 20.43
CA LEU A 275 -8.55 -3.21 21.55
C LEU A 275 -8.33 -4.43 22.45
N GLY A 276 -8.46 -4.22 23.74
CA GLY A 276 -8.23 -5.23 24.78
C GLY A 276 -6.75 -5.40 25.15
N GLN A 277 -5.80 -4.80 24.44
CA GLN A 277 -4.37 -4.90 24.69
C GLN A 277 -3.87 -3.78 25.62
N ASN A 278 -2.84 -4.08 26.40
CA ASN A 278 -2.05 -3.07 27.06
C ASN A 278 -1.17 -2.36 26.04
N VAL A 279 -1.22 -1.04 26.02
CA VAL A 279 -0.53 -0.22 25.03
C VAL A 279 0.29 0.87 25.70
N GLN A 280 1.42 1.18 25.11
CA GLN A 280 2.18 2.38 25.38
C GLN A 280 1.79 3.45 24.34
N VAL A 281 1.26 4.55 24.81
CA VAL A 281 0.96 5.75 24.02
C VAL A 281 2.14 6.70 24.11
N ILE A 282 2.74 7.01 22.96
CA ILE A 282 3.87 7.95 22.85
C ILE A 282 3.36 9.14 22.01
N ALA A 283 3.02 10.23 22.68
CA ALA A 283 2.65 11.51 22.10
C ALA A 283 3.83 12.48 22.12
N SER A 284 3.70 13.63 21.46
CA SER A 284 4.75 14.66 21.41
C SER A 284 5.06 15.26 22.78
N ASP A 285 4.05 15.36 23.64
CA ASP A 285 4.08 16.03 24.95
C ASP A 285 4.20 15.06 26.13
N ARG A 286 3.78 13.79 25.94
CA ARG A 286 3.75 12.80 27.04
C ARG A 286 3.80 11.35 26.54
N THR A 287 4.23 10.48 27.45
CA THR A 287 4.16 9.02 27.27
C THR A 287 3.43 8.42 28.46
N PHE A 288 2.47 7.51 28.19
CA PHE A 288 1.77 6.81 29.24
C PHE A 288 1.38 5.39 28.80
N MET A 289 0.99 4.55 29.75
CA MET A 289 0.54 3.18 29.51
C MET A 289 -0.91 3.03 29.96
N GLY A 290 -1.64 2.12 29.32
CA GLY A 290 -2.98 1.77 29.68
C GLY A 290 -3.55 0.68 28.80
N LYS A 291 -4.77 0.27 29.07
CA LYS A 291 -5.49 -0.72 28.28
C LYS A 291 -6.32 0.00 27.21
N ALA A 292 -6.14 -0.33 25.94
CA ALA A 292 -6.99 0.15 24.86
C ALA A 292 -8.37 -0.50 25.00
N VAL A 293 -9.40 0.28 25.34
CA VAL A 293 -10.72 -0.24 25.69
C VAL A 293 -11.76 -0.08 24.60
N ASP A 294 -11.75 1.05 23.86
CA ASP A 294 -12.74 1.32 22.81
C ASP A 294 -12.26 2.39 21.82
N LEU A 295 -13.10 2.69 20.81
CA LEU A 295 -13.07 3.92 20.04
C LEU A 295 -14.24 4.82 20.41
N ASP A 296 -13.99 6.14 20.40
CA ASP A 296 -15.10 7.09 20.45
C ASP A 296 -15.78 7.25 19.07
N GLU A 297 -16.85 8.02 19.00
CA GLU A 297 -17.63 8.32 17.78
C GLU A 297 -16.82 8.98 16.66
N ASN A 298 -15.66 9.57 17.02
CA ASN A 298 -14.72 10.21 16.09
C ASN A 298 -13.57 9.29 15.67
N GLY A 299 -13.57 8.02 16.14
CA GLY A 299 -12.52 7.04 15.84
C GLY A 299 -11.24 7.23 16.63
N ASN A 300 -11.26 8.05 17.70
CA ASN A 300 -10.13 8.20 18.60
C ASN A 300 -10.07 7.00 19.55
N LEU A 301 -8.85 6.56 19.87
CA LEU A 301 -8.63 5.44 20.76
C LEU A 301 -8.86 5.86 22.22
N LEU A 302 -9.67 5.11 22.94
CA LEU A 302 -9.89 5.26 24.37
C LEU A 302 -8.97 4.29 25.13
N VAL A 303 -8.14 4.85 26.02
CA VAL A 303 -7.15 4.09 26.80
C VAL A 303 -7.42 4.27 28.28
N ASP A 304 -7.74 3.18 28.96
CA ASP A 304 -7.92 3.14 30.41
C ASP A 304 -6.54 3.05 31.08
N THR A 305 -6.19 4.08 31.86
CA THR A 305 -4.93 4.15 32.63
C THR A 305 -5.07 3.57 34.03
N GLY A 306 -6.26 3.07 34.39
CA GLY A 306 -6.60 2.62 35.75
C GLY A 306 -7.13 3.74 36.66
N SER A 307 -6.84 5.00 36.34
CA SER A 307 -7.37 6.18 37.05
C SER A 307 -8.35 6.98 36.21
N THR A 308 -8.12 7.04 34.90
CA THR A 308 -8.95 7.80 33.94
C THR A 308 -8.97 7.11 32.59
N ILE A 309 -9.98 7.41 31.77
CA ILE A 309 -10.00 7.04 30.36
C ILE A 309 -9.42 8.22 29.56
N GLU A 310 -8.24 7.99 28.98
CA GLU A 310 -7.57 8.96 28.13
C GLU A 310 -8.00 8.82 26.70
N LYS A 311 -8.33 9.95 26.05
CA LYS A 311 -8.64 10.02 24.62
C LYS A 311 -7.39 10.28 23.81
N VAL A 312 -7.05 9.38 22.90
CA VAL A 312 -5.86 9.43 22.04
C VAL A 312 -6.25 9.78 20.62
N LEU A 313 -5.79 10.94 20.14
CA LEU A 313 -6.02 11.37 18.76
C LEU A 313 -5.03 10.68 17.82
N ALA A 314 -5.47 10.38 16.60
CA ALA A 314 -4.66 9.66 15.60
C ALA A 314 -3.47 10.48 15.03
N GLY A 315 -3.35 11.78 15.33
CA GLY A 315 -2.33 12.68 14.78
C GLY A 315 -0.90 12.27 15.14
N ASP A 316 -0.40 12.74 16.27
CA ASP A 316 1.03 12.72 16.64
C ASP A 316 1.37 11.64 17.67
N VAL A 317 0.79 10.44 17.53
CA VAL A 317 1.00 9.38 18.52
C VAL A 317 1.48 8.07 17.89
N HIS A 318 2.26 7.32 18.66
CA HIS A 318 2.60 5.94 18.40
C HIS A 318 1.96 5.04 19.45
N ILE A 319 1.39 3.93 18.99
CA ILE A 319 0.89 2.88 19.87
C ILE A 319 1.81 1.67 19.73
N ARG A 320 2.30 1.16 20.87
CA ARG A 320 3.07 -0.07 20.97
C ARG A 320 2.39 -1.00 21.97
N PRO A 321 2.50 -2.34 21.80
CA PRO A 321 2.19 -3.25 22.89
C PRO A 321 3.03 -2.82 24.11
N ALA A 322 2.44 -2.87 25.28
CA ALA A 322 3.18 -2.77 26.53
C ALA A 322 3.79 -4.14 26.80
N ASP A 323 5.09 -4.18 27.08
CA ASP A 323 5.81 -5.39 27.50
C ASP A 323 5.28 -5.91 28.84
#